data_da162e35413a2bdc7a9145b2fa07306a
#
_entry.id   da162e35413a2bdc7a9145b2fa07306a
#
_cell.length_a   1.000
_cell.length_b   1.000
_cell.length_c   1.000
_cell.angle_alpha   90.00
_cell.angle_beta   90.00
_cell.angle_gamma   90.00
#
_symmetry.space_group_name_H-M   'P 1'
#
loop_
_entity.id
_entity.type
_entity.pdbx_description
1 polymer ?
#
loop_
_entity_poly.entity_id
_entity_poly.type
_entity_poly.pdbx_seq_one_letter_code
_entity_poly.pdbx_strand_id
1 'polypeptide(L)'
;AQGMDILREASSVYNYDLDMPSIAQIWKGGCIIRSKLLRKIQDAYQKDPNLKNLIFNEWFNNEISTRINNLASVVSSSTKAGIPVPCLSSTLDYLNSYRTNRLPQNLVQAMRDCFGSHTYERIDKAGSFHTQWMK
;
A
#
# COMPACT_ATOMS: atom_id res chain seq x y z
N ALA A 1 7.26 -0.36 -1.23
CA ALA A 1 6.45 -1.27 -0.41
C ALA A 1 5.57 -2.15 -1.30
N GLN A 2 4.67 -1.59 -2.11
CA GLN A 2 3.74 -2.34 -2.97
C GLN A 2 4.44 -3.34 -3.90
N GLY A 3 5.53 -2.95 -4.58
CA GLY A 3 6.26 -3.85 -5.50
C GLY A 3 6.86 -5.05 -4.79
N MET A 4 7.43 -4.86 -3.59
CA MET A 4 7.97 -5.97 -2.80
C MET A 4 6.85 -6.89 -2.29
N ASP A 5 5.70 -6.33 -1.93
CA ASP A 5 4.55 -7.10 -1.48
C ASP A 5 3.98 -7.99 -2.61
N ILE A 6 3.86 -7.44 -3.83
CA ILE A 6 3.46 -8.19 -5.03
C ILE A 6 4.45 -9.35 -5.32
N LEU A 7 5.76 -9.08 -5.25
CA LEU A 7 6.78 -10.11 -5.49
C LEU A 7 6.70 -11.23 -4.45
N ARG A 8 6.53 -10.89 -3.19
CA ARG A 8 6.36 -11.86 -2.10
C ARG A 8 5.12 -12.72 -2.31
N GLU A 9 3.99 -12.09 -2.63
CA GLU A 9 2.73 -12.82 -2.87
C GLU A 9 2.82 -13.71 -4.10
N ALA A 10 3.38 -13.21 -5.20
CA ALA A 10 3.62 -14.01 -6.41
C ALA A 10 4.58 -15.18 -6.13
N SER A 11 5.60 -14.97 -5.30
CA SER A 11 6.51 -16.03 -4.88
C SER A 11 5.77 -17.19 -4.20
N SER A 12 4.82 -16.85 -3.32
CA SER A 12 3.98 -17.86 -2.63
C SER A 12 3.00 -18.54 -3.59
N VAL A 13 2.27 -17.77 -4.41
CA VAL A 13 1.21 -18.30 -5.30
C VAL A 13 1.78 -19.16 -6.42
N TYR A 14 2.92 -18.76 -6.99
CA TYR A 14 3.52 -19.41 -8.15
C TYR A 14 4.74 -20.28 -7.81
N ASN A 15 5.07 -20.42 -6.53
CA ASN A 15 6.23 -21.20 -6.05
C ASN A 15 7.56 -20.76 -6.70
N TYR A 16 7.80 -19.45 -6.81
CA TYR A 16 9.03 -18.91 -7.39
C TYR A 16 10.24 -18.98 -6.45
N ASP A 17 10.01 -19.19 -5.16
CA ASP A 17 11.05 -19.24 -4.13
C ASP A 17 11.99 -18.01 -4.17
N LEU A 18 11.40 -16.81 -4.23
CA LEU A 18 12.14 -15.57 -4.36
C LEU A 18 12.84 -15.21 -3.05
N ASP A 19 14.15 -15.03 -3.11
CA ASP A 19 14.93 -14.43 -2.01
C ASP A 19 14.81 -12.91 -2.06
N MET A 20 13.93 -12.35 -1.23
CA MET A 20 13.61 -10.91 -1.22
C MET A 20 14.82 -10.01 -0.96
N PRO A 21 15.78 -10.35 -0.06
CA PRO A 21 17.02 -9.62 0.08
C PRO A 21 17.85 -9.56 -1.20
N SER A 22 17.99 -10.66 -1.92
CA SER A 22 18.72 -10.75 -3.18
C SER A 22 18.08 -9.92 -4.28
N ILE A 23 16.75 -9.89 -4.37
CA ILE A 23 16.03 -9.02 -5.31
C ILE A 23 16.38 -7.54 -5.06
N ALA A 24 16.34 -7.10 -3.81
CA ALA A 24 16.74 -5.72 -3.46
C ALA A 24 18.21 -5.45 -3.80
N GLN A 25 19.08 -6.45 -3.70
CA GLN A 25 20.49 -6.34 -4.04
C GLN A 25 20.72 -6.20 -5.54
N ILE A 26 20.01 -6.96 -6.37
CA ILE A 26 20.11 -6.89 -7.85
C ILE A 26 19.87 -5.47 -8.32
N TRP A 27 18.91 -4.75 -7.76
CA TRP A 27 18.59 -3.37 -8.16
C TRP A 27 19.65 -2.34 -7.78
N LYS A 28 20.70 -2.71 -7.02
CA LYS A 28 21.84 -1.83 -6.75
C LYS A 28 22.83 -1.73 -7.91
N GLY A 29 22.85 -2.71 -8.81
CA GLY A 29 23.79 -2.82 -9.93
C GLY A 29 23.14 -2.46 -11.26
N GLY A 30 23.66 -1.39 -11.94
CA GLY A 30 23.24 -1.06 -13.29
C GLY A 30 21.77 -0.56 -13.45
N CYS A 31 21.09 -0.24 -12.36
CA CYS A 31 19.70 0.18 -12.39
C CYS A 31 19.55 1.68 -12.09
N ILE A 32 18.62 2.35 -12.80
CA ILE A 32 18.31 3.77 -12.59
C ILE A 32 17.72 4.04 -11.19
N ILE A 33 17.04 3.05 -10.59
CA ILE A 33 16.48 3.15 -9.24
C ILE A 33 17.51 2.89 -8.14
N ARG A 34 18.80 2.80 -8.48
CA ARG A 34 19.88 2.63 -7.51
C ARG A 34 19.78 3.68 -6.40
N SER A 35 19.59 3.25 -5.18
CA SER A 35 19.37 4.10 -4.02
C SER A 35 19.97 3.51 -2.75
N LYS A 36 20.37 4.37 -1.80
CA LYS A 36 20.71 3.94 -0.43
C LYS A 36 19.55 3.22 0.27
N LEU A 37 18.32 3.51 -0.14
CA LEU A 37 17.11 2.87 0.37
C LEU A 37 17.09 1.36 0.11
N LEU A 38 17.65 0.89 -1.02
CA LEU A 38 17.72 -0.53 -1.35
C LEU A 38 18.47 -1.35 -0.29
N ARG A 39 19.48 -0.76 0.35
CA ARG A 39 20.17 -1.40 1.46
C ARG A 39 19.23 -1.60 2.65
N LYS A 40 18.44 -0.60 2.97
CA LYS A 40 17.45 -0.69 4.06
C LYS A 40 16.34 -1.70 3.77
N ILE A 41 15.94 -1.83 2.50
CA ILE A 41 15.01 -2.88 2.07
C ILE A 41 15.64 -4.26 2.25
N GLN A 42 16.87 -4.43 1.80
CA GLN A 42 17.63 -5.68 1.98
C GLN A 42 17.74 -6.05 3.47
N ASP A 43 18.20 -5.12 4.32
CA ASP A 43 18.36 -5.31 5.76
C ASP A 43 17.02 -5.72 6.43
N ALA A 44 15.90 -5.10 5.99
CA ALA A 44 14.58 -5.41 6.52
C ALA A 44 14.16 -6.86 6.26
N TYR A 45 14.32 -7.34 5.03
CA TYR A 45 13.98 -8.72 4.66
C TYR A 45 15.00 -9.75 5.14
N GLN A 46 16.26 -9.38 5.35
CA GLN A 46 17.24 -10.24 6.04
C GLN A 46 16.87 -10.46 7.51
N LYS A 47 16.36 -9.40 8.17
CA LYS A 47 15.91 -9.48 9.57
C LYS A 47 14.59 -10.23 9.72
N ASP A 48 13.67 -10.05 8.79
CA ASP A 48 12.35 -10.70 8.77
C ASP A 48 12.00 -11.15 7.33
N PRO A 49 12.33 -12.40 6.96
CA PRO A 49 11.99 -12.94 5.64
C PRO A 49 10.48 -12.98 5.36
N ASN A 50 9.65 -13.01 6.40
CA ASN A 50 8.19 -13.06 6.32
C ASN A 50 7.52 -11.69 6.40
N LEU A 51 8.30 -10.61 6.36
CA LEU A 51 7.78 -9.24 6.44
C LEU A 51 6.73 -9.00 5.35
N LYS A 52 5.49 -8.84 5.75
CA LYS A 52 4.35 -8.67 4.83
C LYS A 52 4.41 -7.37 4.04
N ASN A 53 4.83 -6.29 4.68
CA ASN A 53 4.99 -5.01 4.02
C ASN A 53 6.10 -4.21 4.70
N LEU A 54 6.89 -3.47 3.93
CA LEU A 54 7.99 -2.64 4.46
C LEU A 54 7.55 -1.63 5.51
N ILE A 55 6.30 -1.16 5.47
CA ILE A 55 5.80 -0.21 6.47
C ILE A 55 5.73 -0.80 7.89
N PHE A 56 5.71 -2.13 8.03
CA PHE A 56 5.75 -2.81 9.33
C PHE A 56 7.15 -2.99 9.89
N ASN A 57 8.19 -2.78 9.09
CA ASN A 57 9.55 -2.75 9.59
C ASN A 57 9.79 -1.50 10.45
N GLU A 58 10.41 -1.68 11.60
CA GLU A 58 10.63 -0.62 12.60
C GLU A 58 11.31 0.63 12.00
N TRP A 59 12.38 0.45 11.24
CA TRP A 59 13.10 1.57 10.63
C TRP A 59 12.21 2.33 9.63
N PHE A 60 11.52 1.62 8.73
CA PHE A 60 10.61 2.24 7.77
C PHE A 60 9.43 2.93 8.45
N ASN A 61 8.86 2.32 9.48
CA ASN A 61 7.76 2.90 10.24
C ASN A 61 8.17 4.22 10.90
N ASN A 62 9.35 4.26 11.52
CA ASN A 62 9.89 5.47 12.14
C ASN A 62 10.13 6.58 11.10
N GLU A 63 10.77 6.24 9.96
CA GLU A 63 11.02 7.19 8.88
C GLU A 63 9.71 7.78 8.30
N ILE A 64 8.69 6.96 8.14
CA ILE A 64 7.37 7.39 7.68
C ILE A 64 6.71 8.28 8.73
N SER A 65 6.65 7.84 9.98
CA SER A 65 5.98 8.55 11.07
C SER A 65 6.53 9.96 11.29
N THR A 66 7.83 10.14 11.13
CA THR A 66 8.48 11.45 11.29
C THR A 66 8.24 12.39 10.10
N ARG A 67 7.85 11.89 8.92
CA ARG A 67 7.76 12.66 7.68
C ARG A 67 6.36 12.78 7.10
N ILE A 68 5.41 11.98 7.55
CA ILE A 68 4.07 11.92 6.94
C ILE A 68 3.33 13.27 7.01
N ASN A 69 3.50 14.02 8.10
CA ASN A 69 2.88 15.34 8.24
C ASN A 69 3.46 16.36 7.25
N ASN A 70 4.76 16.28 6.95
CA ASN A 70 5.38 17.12 5.94
C ASN A 70 4.85 16.78 4.54
N LEU A 71 4.70 15.49 4.23
CA LEU A 71 4.10 15.04 2.98
C LEU A 71 2.66 15.55 2.84
N ALA A 72 1.85 15.43 3.89
CA ALA A 72 0.48 15.92 3.90
C ALA A 72 0.41 17.45 3.68
N SER A 73 1.32 18.21 4.30
CA SER A 73 1.42 19.67 4.12
C SER A 73 1.77 20.05 2.68
N VAL A 74 2.73 19.34 2.07
CA VAL A 74 3.11 19.56 0.66
C VAL A 74 1.94 19.25 -0.26
N VAL A 75 1.28 18.12 -0.11
CA VAL A 75 0.12 17.73 -0.93
C VAL A 75 -1.00 18.76 -0.81
N SER A 76 -1.34 19.17 0.43
CA SER A 76 -2.37 20.17 0.68
C SER A 76 -2.04 21.52 0.04
N SER A 77 -0.81 22.01 0.21
CA SER A 77 -0.38 23.30 -0.36
C SER A 77 -0.36 23.26 -1.88
N SER A 78 0.12 22.17 -2.47
CA SER A 78 0.13 22.00 -3.93
C SER A 78 -1.27 21.96 -4.50
N THR A 79 -2.20 21.24 -3.86
CA THR A 79 -3.61 21.20 -4.28
C THR A 79 -4.25 22.59 -4.24
N LYS A 80 -4.03 23.34 -3.16
CA LYS A 80 -4.54 24.72 -3.03
C LYS A 80 -3.96 25.67 -4.09
N ALA A 81 -2.72 25.44 -4.49
CA ALA A 81 -2.04 26.22 -5.54
C ALA A 81 -2.36 25.76 -6.97
N GLY A 82 -3.18 24.73 -7.16
CA GLY A 82 -3.48 24.15 -8.47
C GLY A 82 -2.29 23.40 -9.10
N ILE A 83 -1.30 22.99 -8.31
CA ILE A 83 -0.12 22.26 -8.78
C ILE A 83 -0.38 20.76 -8.67
N PRO A 84 -0.37 20.01 -9.78
CA PRO A 84 -0.59 18.57 -9.74
C PRO A 84 0.62 17.81 -9.16
N VAL A 85 0.39 17.00 -8.14
CA VAL A 85 1.40 16.16 -7.48
C VAL A 85 0.92 14.70 -7.32
N PRO A 86 0.56 14.01 -8.41
CA PRO A 86 -0.14 12.73 -8.35
C PRO A 86 0.65 11.66 -7.59
N CYS A 87 1.98 11.58 -7.74
CA CYS A 87 2.79 10.60 -7.03
C CYS A 87 2.83 10.85 -5.51
N LEU A 88 2.88 12.12 -5.09
CA LEU A 88 2.89 12.46 -3.66
C LEU A 88 1.51 12.22 -3.03
N SER A 89 0.43 12.62 -3.71
CA SER A 89 -0.93 12.38 -3.20
C SER A 89 -1.27 10.90 -3.14
N SER A 90 -0.96 10.11 -4.17
CA SER A 90 -1.20 8.66 -4.12
C SER A 90 -0.35 7.95 -3.06
N THR A 91 0.85 8.44 -2.77
CA THR A 91 1.67 7.92 -1.66
C THR A 91 1.00 8.20 -0.32
N LEU A 92 0.50 9.41 -0.11
CA LEU A 92 -0.22 9.78 1.10
C LEU A 92 -1.51 8.96 1.26
N ASP A 93 -2.28 8.80 0.18
CA ASP A 93 -3.51 8.02 0.16
C ASP A 93 -3.25 6.54 0.45
N TYR A 94 -2.18 5.97 -0.11
CA TYR A 94 -1.77 4.60 0.21
C TYR A 94 -1.50 4.41 1.70
N LEU A 95 -0.70 5.29 2.30
CA LEU A 95 -0.37 5.23 3.73
C LEU A 95 -1.61 5.41 4.62
N ASN A 96 -2.48 6.37 4.27
CA ASN A 96 -3.71 6.64 5.00
C ASN A 96 -4.68 5.47 4.88
N SER A 97 -4.83 4.89 3.69
CA SER A 97 -5.67 3.72 3.47
C SER A 97 -5.17 2.51 4.24
N TYR A 98 -3.86 2.28 4.24
CA TYR A 98 -3.26 1.13 4.92
C TYR A 98 -3.44 1.15 6.44
N ARG A 99 -3.48 2.33 7.06
CA ARG A 99 -3.64 2.51 8.51
C ARG A 99 -5.09 2.75 8.95
N THR A 100 -6.04 2.78 8.01
CA THR A 100 -7.44 3.07 8.30
C THR A 100 -8.27 1.78 8.26
N ASN A 101 -8.86 1.42 9.39
CA ASN A 101 -9.65 0.19 9.53
C ASN A 101 -10.95 0.22 8.71
N ARG A 102 -11.59 1.41 8.61
CA ARG A 102 -12.81 1.61 7.82
C ARG A 102 -12.57 2.68 6.76
N LEU A 103 -12.52 2.24 5.52
CA LEU A 103 -12.22 3.11 4.40
C LEU A 103 -13.50 3.77 3.84
N PRO A 104 -13.42 5.03 3.36
CA PRO A 104 -14.52 5.68 2.65
C PRO A 104 -14.90 4.96 1.35
N GLN A 105 -14.06 4.06 0.84
CA GLN A 105 -14.33 3.16 -0.28
C GLN A 105 -15.52 2.22 -0.05
N ASN A 106 -16.04 2.13 1.17
CA ASN A 106 -17.32 1.48 1.46
C ASN A 106 -18.47 2.09 0.62
N LEU A 107 -18.41 3.39 0.32
CA LEU A 107 -19.35 4.05 -0.58
C LEU A 107 -19.24 3.47 -2.01
N VAL A 108 -18.05 3.21 -2.50
CA VAL A 108 -17.83 2.60 -3.82
C VAL A 108 -18.43 1.21 -3.86
N GLN A 109 -18.28 0.40 -2.81
CA GLN A 109 -18.89 -0.92 -2.74
C GLN A 109 -20.42 -0.83 -2.68
N ALA A 110 -20.96 0.14 -1.95
CA ALA A 110 -22.40 0.38 -1.93
C ALA A 110 -22.94 0.79 -3.32
N MET A 111 -22.21 1.63 -4.05
CA MET A 111 -22.54 2.00 -5.43
C MET A 111 -22.51 0.77 -6.38
N ARG A 112 -21.49 -0.08 -6.26
CA ARG A 112 -21.40 -1.32 -7.05
C ARG A 112 -22.59 -2.25 -6.79
N ASP A 113 -23.00 -2.36 -5.53
CA ASP A 113 -24.18 -3.15 -5.17
C ASP A 113 -25.46 -2.51 -5.70
N CYS A 114 -25.61 -1.19 -5.61
CA CYS A 114 -26.77 -0.45 -6.10
C CYS A 114 -26.95 -0.59 -7.62
N PHE A 115 -25.89 -0.41 -8.38
CA PHE A 115 -25.98 -0.39 -9.86
C PHE A 115 -25.90 -1.78 -10.51
N GLY A 116 -25.24 -2.74 -9.87
CA GLY A 116 -24.94 -4.03 -10.50
C GLY A 116 -25.16 -5.24 -9.60
N SER A 117 -25.75 -5.09 -8.42
CA SER A 117 -25.96 -6.19 -7.45
C SER A 117 -24.66 -6.97 -7.15
N HIS A 118 -23.52 -6.27 -7.09
CA HIS A 118 -22.22 -6.90 -6.86
C HIS A 118 -22.01 -7.40 -5.44
N THR A 119 -23.00 -7.21 -4.58
CA THR A 119 -22.99 -7.60 -3.18
C THR A 119 -21.91 -6.89 -2.36
N TYR A 120 -21.96 -7.06 -1.06
CA TYR A 120 -20.94 -6.57 -0.11
C TYR A 120 -20.86 -7.52 1.08
N GLU A 121 -19.72 -7.52 1.74
CA GLU A 121 -19.53 -8.22 3.00
C GLU A 121 -19.74 -7.27 4.18
N ARG A 122 -20.24 -7.79 5.29
CA ARG A 122 -20.47 -7.05 6.53
C ARG A 122 -19.39 -7.43 7.55
N ILE A 123 -19.09 -6.50 8.44
CA ILE A 123 -18.13 -6.77 9.53
C ILE A 123 -18.78 -7.45 10.75
N ASP A 124 -20.12 -7.38 10.85
CA ASP A 124 -20.92 -7.89 11.96
C ASP A 124 -21.60 -9.23 11.64
N LYS A 125 -21.56 -9.66 10.39
CA LYS A 125 -22.21 -10.88 9.96
C LYS A 125 -21.49 -11.47 8.75
N ALA A 126 -21.16 -12.75 8.81
CA ALA A 126 -20.53 -13.46 7.70
C ALA A 126 -21.50 -13.64 6.52
N GLY A 127 -20.96 -13.67 5.30
CA GLY A 127 -21.70 -13.88 4.04
C GLY A 127 -21.71 -12.65 3.14
N SER A 128 -22.25 -12.83 1.94
CA SER A 128 -22.44 -11.75 0.96
C SER A 128 -23.88 -11.25 0.99
N PHE A 129 -24.06 -9.94 0.94
CA PHE A 129 -25.36 -9.28 1.08
C PHE A 129 -25.61 -8.36 -0.11
N HIS A 130 -26.87 -8.24 -0.46
CA HIS A 130 -27.39 -7.25 -1.40
C HIS A 130 -28.49 -6.42 -0.73
N THR A 131 -28.49 -5.13 -1.00
CA THR A 131 -29.52 -4.21 -0.52
C THR A 131 -30.47 -3.83 -1.66
N GLN A 132 -31.77 -3.91 -1.42
CA GLN A 132 -32.73 -3.30 -2.34
C GLN A 132 -32.73 -1.78 -2.16
N TRP A 133 -31.97 -1.09 -3.01
CA TRP A 133 -31.70 0.36 -2.91
C TRP A 133 -32.85 1.23 -3.35
N MET A 134 -33.67 0.70 -4.27
CA MET A 134 -34.86 1.39 -4.78
C MET A 134 -36.07 0.56 -4.47
N LYS A 135 -37.09 1.19 -3.88
CA LYS A 135 -38.43 0.66 -3.69
C LYS A 135 -39.30 1.16 -4.81
#